data_289198d6a93839fdb27b4b1820846c15
#
_entry.id   289198d6a93839fdb27b4b1820846c15
#
_cell.length_a   1.000
_cell.length_b   1.000
_cell.length_c   1.000
_cell.angle_alpha   90.00
_cell.angle_beta   90.00
_cell.angle_gamma   90.00
#
_symmetry.space_group_name_H-M   'P 1'
#
loop_
_entity.id
_entity.type
_entity.pdbx_description
1 polymer ?
#
loop_
_entity_poly.entity_id
_entity_poly.type
_entity_poly.pdbx_seq_one_letter_code
_entity_poly.pdbx_strand_id
1 'polypeptide(L)'
;MPHTAEQWNERYRGAPCDLPREPAEILAECLPLLPAGPALDLACGAGRNTLFLAGRPQSVTAADYSAAALEILESRARAAGHPVERSSVLAPPHGPRGAIRIAEVDLERARLPENSFELILCFQYLQRSLFRGMEKALRPGGFLLFETYTRAQVDPDRVGVTHRKDFPSGPHNPNYLLAAGELRTAFPTLETLFYRELRAGKGIATLLARRPDL
;
A
#
# COMPACT_ATOMS: atom_id res chain seq x y z
N MET A 1 -16.75 -10.98 7.21
CA MET A 1 -16.50 -11.31 5.79
C MET A 1 -15.58 -10.24 5.23
N PRO A 2 -14.69 -10.56 4.29
CA PRO A 2 -13.94 -9.54 3.59
C PRO A 2 -14.90 -8.60 2.85
N HIS A 3 -14.52 -7.33 2.69
CA HIS A 3 -15.29 -6.42 1.86
C HIS A 3 -15.21 -6.86 0.41
N THR A 4 -16.37 -6.88 -0.26
CA THR A 4 -16.42 -7.18 -1.71
C THR A 4 -15.94 -5.99 -2.53
N ALA A 5 -15.61 -6.22 -3.81
CA ALA A 5 -15.30 -5.14 -4.74
C ALA A 5 -16.42 -4.09 -4.80
N GLU A 6 -17.69 -4.53 -4.78
CA GLU A 6 -18.83 -3.61 -4.83
C GLU A 6 -18.92 -2.72 -3.58
N GLN A 7 -18.69 -3.27 -2.39
CA GLN A 7 -18.65 -2.45 -1.16
C GLN A 7 -17.54 -1.39 -1.19
N TRP A 8 -16.38 -1.72 -1.76
CA TRP A 8 -15.33 -0.74 -1.98
C TRP A 8 -15.72 0.27 -3.06
N ASN A 9 -16.31 -0.16 -4.17
CA ASN A 9 -16.81 0.73 -5.21
C ASN A 9 -17.83 1.73 -4.67
N GLU A 10 -18.82 1.26 -3.88
CA GLU A 10 -19.81 2.12 -3.22
C GLU A 10 -19.12 3.16 -2.31
N ARG A 11 -18.15 2.72 -1.53
CA ARG A 11 -17.39 3.61 -0.65
C ARG A 11 -16.66 4.70 -1.43
N TYR A 12 -16.00 4.37 -2.54
CA TYR A 12 -15.29 5.36 -3.35
C TYR A 12 -16.22 6.26 -4.14
N ARG A 13 -17.34 5.77 -4.63
CA ARG A 13 -18.40 6.59 -5.27
C ARG A 13 -19.05 7.57 -4.28
N GLY A 14 -19.23 7.16 -3.03
CA GLY A 14 -19.77 8.00 -1.95
C GLY A 14 -18.71 8.84 -1.23
N ALA A 15 -17.43 8.75 -1.60
CA ALA A 15 -16.37 9.50 -0.95
C ALA A 15 -16.53 11.00 -1.26
N PRO A 16 -16.32 11.88 -0.26
CA PRO A 16 -16.27 13.31 -0.48
C PRO A 16 -15.16 13.65 -1.47
N CYS A 17 -15.32 14.77 -2.17
CA CYS A 17 -14.33 15.29 -3.15
C CYS A 17 -12.91 15.48 -2.54
N ASP A 18 -12.80 15.43 -1.23
CA ASP A 18 -11.59 15.63 -0.43
C ASP A 18 -10.88 14.34 -0.02
N LEU A 19 -10.89 13.30 -0.90
CA LEU A 19 -10.00 12.16 -0.68
C LEU A 19 -8.55 12.65 -0.51
N PRO A 20 -7.80 12.09 0.46
CA PRO A 20 -6.43 12.54 0.73
C PRO A 20 -5.60 12.59 -0.55
N ARG A 21 -4.96 13.73 -0.78
CA ARG A 21 -4.05 13.94 -1.92
C ARG A 21 -2.60 13.79 -1.51
N GLU A 22 -2.31 14.15 -0.26
CA GLU A 22 -0.97 13.99 0.29
C GLU A 22 -0.61 12.52 0.46
N PRO A 23 0.64 12.13 0.19
CA PRO A 23 1.12 10.77 0.39
C PRO A 23 1.02 10.38 1.88
N ALA A 24 1.21 9.10 2.16
CA ALA A 24 1.46 8.68 3.53
C ALA A 24 2.71 9.39 4.06
N GLU A 25 2.64 9.94 5.27
CA GLU A 25 3.72 10.70 5.90
C GLU A 25 5.05 9.94 5.87
N ILE A 26 5.02 8.67 6.29
CA ILE A 26 6.20 7.81 6.28
C ILE A 26 6.79 7.58 4.89
N LEU A 27 5.96 7.59 3.83
CA LEU A 27 6.48 7.49 2.46
C LEU A 27 7.28 8.74 2.09
N ALA A 28 6.81 9.92 2.49
CA ALA A 28 7.53 11.16 2.26
C ALA A 28 8.84 11.22 3.08
N GLU A 29 8.81 10.78 4.33
CA GLU A 29 9.99 10.70 5.20
C GLU A 29 11.05 9.72 4.67
N CYS A 30 10.63 8.55 4.20
CA CYS A 30 11.55 7.53 3.68
C CYS A 30 12.06 7.83 2.26
N LEU A 31 11.47 8.79 1.55
CA LEU A 31 11.79 9.06 0.14
C LEU A 31 13.30 9.15 -0.19
N PRO A 32 14.16 9.80 0.63
CA PRO A 32 15.59 9.89 0.35
C PRO A 32 16.32 8.53 0.32
N LEU A 33 15.72 7.50 0.92
CA LEU A 33 16.27 6.14 0.99
C LEU A 33 15.74 5.24 -0.13
N LEU A 34 14.62 5.63 -0.76
CA LEU A 34 13.93 4.77 -1.72
C LEU A 34 14.58 4.84 -3.11
N PRO A 35 14.70 3.69 -3.81
CA PRO A 35 15.31 3.64 -5.13
C PRO A 35 14.42 4.35 -6.18
N ALA A 36 15.08 4.87 -7.22
CA ALA A 36 14.40 5.35 -8.41
C ALA A 36 14.25 4.18 -9.40
N GLY A 37 13.02 3.73 -9.66
CA GLY A 37 12.78 2.62 -10.58
C GLY A 37 11.34 2.15 -10.54
N PRO A 38 11.05 0.96 -11.09
CA PRO A 38 9.69 0.42 -11.09
C PRO A 38 9.17 0.21 -9.67
N ALA A 39 8.03 0.82 -9.36
CA ALA A 39 7.34 0.66 -8.10
C ALA A 39 6.00 -0.08 -8.27
N LEU A 40 5.59 -0.81 -7.24
CA LEU A 40 4.28 -1.44 -7.13
C LEU A 40 3.56 -0.87 -5.90
N ASP A 41 2.39 -0.27 -6.10
CA ASP A 41 1.52 0.24 -5.03
C ASP A 41 0.33 -0.72 -4.88
N LEU A 42 0.36 -1.55 -3.84
CA LEU A 42 -0.65 -2.57 -3.57
C LEU A 42 -1.79 -2.00 -2.73
N ALA A 43 -3.03 -2.25 -3.14
CA ALA A 43 -4.24 -1.64 -2.59
C ALA A 43 -4.15 -0.11 -2.61
N CYS A 44 -3.82 0.43 -3.79
CA CYS A 44 -3.48 1.84 -4.00
C CYS A 44 -4.65 2.80 -3.75
N GLY A 45 -5.90 2.31 -3.74
CA GLY A 45 -7.11 3.13 -3.63
C GLY A 45 -7.16 4.21 -4.70
N ALA A 46 -7.48 5.45 -4.32
CA ALA A 46 -7.52 6.61 -5.22
C ALA A 46 -6.13 7.20 -5.56
N GLY A 47 -5.04 6.48 -5.24
CA GLY A 47 -3.71 6.67 -5.79
C GLY A 47 -2.88 7.81 -5.19
N ARG A 48 -3.09 8.22 -3.94
CA ARG A 48 -2.29 9.30 -3.32
C ARG A 48 -0.79 9.01 -3.33
N ASN A 49 -0.39 7.78 -3.00
CA ASN A 49 1.01 7.34 -2.99
C ASN A 49 1.53 7.11 -4.41
N THR A 50 0.70 6.51 -5.27
CA THR A 50 0.99 6.32 -6.69
C THR A 50 1.35 7.64 -7.37
N LEU A 51 0.50 8.67 -7.23
CA LEU A 51 0.72 9.99 -7.84
C LEU A 51 1.95 10.69 -7.27
N PHE A 52 2.18 10.55 -5.97
CA PHE A 52 3.37 11.09 -5.34
C PHE A 52 4.66 10.49 -5.91
N LEU A 53 4.71 9.18 -6.15
CA LEU A 53 5.86 8.52 -6.76
C LEU A 53 5.98 8.85 -8.26
N ALA A 54 4.87 8.87 -9.01
CA ALA A 54 4.88 9.18 -10.43
C ALA A 54 5.33 10.62 -10.74
N GLY A 55 5.13 11.56 -9.81
CA GLY A 55 5.70 12.92 -9.89
C GLY A 55 7.22 12.97 -9.73
N ARG A 56 7.87 11.81 -9.59
CA ARG A 56 9.31 11.59 -9.44
C ARG A 56 9.82 10.63 -10.52
N PRO A 57 11.10 10.27 -10.53
CA PRO A 57 11.62 9.39 -11.59
C PRO A 57 11.18 7.92 -11.50
N GLN A 58 10.12 7.59 -10.75
CA GLN A 58 9.55 6.25 -10.72
C GLN A 58 8.49 6.05 -11.80
N SER A 59 8.38 4.83 -12.32
CA SER A 59 7.19 4.31 -13.00
C SER A 59 6.42 3.42 -12.02
N VAL A 60 5.10 3.51 -11.98
CA VAL A 60 4.31 2.90 -10.91
C VAL A 60 3.23 1.98 -11.48
N THR A 61 3.20 0.73 -11.00
CA THR A 61 2.03 -0.14 -11.15
C THR A 61 1.15 0.03 -9.92
N ALA A 62 -0.04 0.55 -10.12
CA ALA A 62 -1.04 0.78 -9.09
C ALA A 62 -2.12 -0.31 -9.17
N ALA A 63 -2.24 -1.10 -8.11
CA ALA A 63 -3.13 -2.25 -8.05
C ALA A 63 -4.20 -2.09 -6.99
N ASP A 64 -5.46 -2.25 -7.37
CA ASP A 64 -6.59 -2.25 -6.43
C ASP A 64 -7.71 -3.16 -6.93
N TYR A 65 -8.63 -3.52 -6.04
CA TYR A 65 -9.81 -4.31 -6.34
C TYR A 65 -11.00 -3.44 -6.76
N SER A 66 -11.00 -2.15 -6.39
CA SER A 66 -12.08 -1.21 -6.64
C SER A 66 -11.91 -0.48 -7.97
N ALA A 67 -12.73 -0.82 -8.97
CA ALA A 67 -12.78 -0.09 -10.23
C ALA A 67 -13.04 1.42 -10.01
N ALA A 68 -13.94 1.77 -9.07
CA ALA A 68 -14.25 3.17 -8.77
C ALA A 68 -13.05 3.94 -8.20
N ALA A 69 -12.24 3.28 -7.34
CA ALA A 69 -10.99 3.89 -6.85
C ALA A 69 -10.00 4.14 -7.97
N LEU A 70 -9.85 3.15 -8.86
CA LEU A 70 -8.94 3.22 -10.01
C LEU A 70 -9.37 4.25 -11.06
N GLU A 71 -10.68 4.47 -11.25
CA GLU A 71 -11.21 5.56 -12.10
C GLU A 71 -10.82 6.93 -11.55
N ILE A 72 -10.89 7.12 -10.22
CA ILE A 72 -10.45 8.35 -9.57
C ILE A 72 -8.94 8.56 -9.76
N LEU A 73 -8.15 7.51 -9.55
CA LEU A 73 -6.70 7.55 -9.79
C LEU A 73 -6.40 7.93 -11.24
N GLU A 74 -7.04 7.26 -12.21
CA GLU A 74 -6.81 7.55 -13.63
C GLU A 74 -7.12 8.99 -13.99
N SER A 75 -8.26 9.51 -13.53
CA SER A 75 -8.64 10.91 -13.75
C SER A 75 -7.60 11.87 -13.18
N ARG A 76 -7.15 11.64 -11.95
CA ARG A 76 -6.13 12.47 -11.30
C ARG A 76 -4.78 12.39 -12.00
N ALA A 77 -4.37 11.19 -12.42
CA ALA A 77 -3.10 10.96 -13.11
C ALA A 77 -3.06 11.67 -14.47
N ARG A 78 -4.13 11.55 -15.25
CA ARG A 78 -4.25 12.25 -16.54
C ARG A 78 -4.28 13.77 -16.38
N ALA A 79 -5.00 14.27 -15.37
CA ALA A 79 -5.04 15.70 -15.07
C ALA A 79 -3.66 16.24 -14.64
N ALA A 80 -2.82 15.42 -14.03
CA ALA A 80 -1.44 15.75 -13.68
C ALA A 80 -0.43 15.53 -14.83
N GLY A 81 -0.89 15.08 -16.02
CA GLY A 81 -0.05 14.89 -17.20
C GLY A 81 0.74 13.58 -17.22
N HIS A 82 0.41 12.62 -16.34
CA HIS A 82 1.09 11.32 -16.35
C HIS A 82 0.59 10.43 -17.50
N PRO A 83 1.50 9.71 -18.19
CA PRO A 83 1.10 8.63 -19.09
C PRO A 83 0.43 7.50 -18.30
N VAL A 84 -0.78 7.11 -18.73
CA VAL A 84 -1.57 6.07 -18.04
C VAL A 84 -1.92 4.96 -19.01
N GLU A 85 -1.68 3.72 -18.60
CA GLU A 85 -2.16 2.50 -19.26
C GLU A 85 -2.98 1.64 -18.30
N ARG A 86 -4.01 0.95 -18.80
CA ARG A 86 -4.75 -0.06 -18.04
C ARG A 86 -4.25 -1.45 -18.42
N SER A 87 -4.17 -2.33 -17.43
CA SER A 87 -3.72 -3.71 -17.60
C SER A 87 -4.34 -4.61 -16.53
N SER A 88 -4.49 -5.88 -16.82
CA SER A 88 -4.76 -6.93 -15.81
C SER A 88 -3.49 -7.59 -15.29
N VAL A 89 -2.31 -7.14 -15.76
CA VAL A 89 -1.02 -7.73 -15.42
C VAL A 89 -0.27 -6.83 -14.46
N LEU A 90 0.19 -7.41 -13.35
CA LEU A 90 1.01 -6.75 -12.35
C LEU A 90 2.49 -6.73 -12.78
N ALA A 91 2.81 -6.00 -13.82
CA ALA A 91 4.18 -5.82 -14.29
C ALA A 91 4.53 -4.33 -14.33
N PRO A 92 5.80 -3.93 -14.29
CA PRO A 92 6.18 -2.54 -14.49
C PRO A 92 5.55 -1.96 -15.75
N PRO A 93 5.13 -0.67 -15.75
CA PRO A 93 4.55 -0.05 -16.93
C PRO A 93 5.59 0.05 -18.06
N HIS A 94 5.10 -0.05 -19.29
CA HIS A 94 5.89 0.27 -20.48
C HIS A 94 5.79 1.77 -20.72
N GLY A 95 6.88 2.50 -20.60
CA GLY A 95 6.82 3.93 -20.85
C GLY A 95 7.93 4.72 -20.15
N PRO A 96 7.89 6.05 -20.31
CA PRO A 96 8.85 6.93 -19.68
C PRO A 96 8.70 6.96 -18.16
N ARG A 97 9.64 7.62 -17.48
CA ARG A 97 9.51 7.93 -16.05
C ARG A 97 8.20 8.68 -15.80
N GLY A 98 7.54 8.39 -14.71
CA GLY A 98 6.23 8.94 -14.37
C GLY A 98 5.05 8.21 -15.01
N ALA A 99 5.27 7.15 -15.81
CA ALA A 99 4.19 6.32 -16.35
C ALA A 99 3.51 5.53 -15.23
N ILE A 100 2.18 5.45 -15.31
CA ILE A 100 1.34 4.71 -14.37
C ILE A 100 0.63 3.59 -15.11
N ARG A 101 0.81 2.36 -14.64
CA ARG A 101 -0.03 1.22 -14.99
C ARG A 101 -1.09 1.04 -13.93
N ILE A 102 -2.34 1.05 -14.33
CA ILE A 102 -3.49 0.79 -13.47
C ILE A 102 -3.94 -0.64 -13.67
N ALA A 103 -3.92 -1.43 -12.60
CA ALA A 103 -4.30 -2.83 -12.61
C ALA A 103 -5.47 -3.08 -11.67
N GLU A 104 -6.64 -3.42 -12.23
CA GLU A 104 -7.79 -3.89 -11.47
C GLU A 104 -7.62 -5.39 -11.20
N VAL A 105 -7.32 -5.76 -9.96
CA VAL A 105 -6.99 -7.13 -9.58
C VAL A 105 -7.48 -7.48 -8.18
N ASP A 106 -7.92 -8.72 -8.02
CA ASP A 106 -8.16 -9.32 -6.71
C ASP A 106 -6.82 -9.76 -6.09
N LEU A 107 -6.33 -8.96 -5.16
CA LEU A 107 -5.06 -9.21 -4.48
C LEU A 107 -5.06 -10.48 -3.60
N GLU A 108 -6.23 -11.02 -3.23
CA GLU A 108 -6.30 -12.30 -2.53
C GLU A 108 -5.92 -13.49 -3.42
N ARG A 109 -6.03 -13.32 -4.74
CA ARG A 109 -5.76 -14.32 -5.78
C ARG A 109 -4.58 -13.96 -6.67
N ALA A 110 -4.10 -12.74 -6.59
CA ALA A 110 -3.04 -12.24 -7.45
C ALA A 110 -1.71 -12.96 -7.22
N ARG A 111 -0.97 -13.13 -8.31
CA ARG A 111 0.43 -13.54 -8.26
C ARG A 111 1.30 -12.36 -8.67
N LEU A 112 2.24 -12.02 -7.83
CA LEU A 112 3.20 -10.96 -8.11
C LEU A 112 4.34 -11.51 -8.97
N PRO A 113 4.77 -10.77 -10.02
CA PRO A 113 5.88 -11.20 -10.87
C PRO A 113 7.20 -11.13 -10.08
N GLU A 114 8.01 -12.17 -10.17
CA GLU A 114 9.30 -12.23 -9.46
C GLU A 114 10.31 -11.24 -10.05
N ASN A 115 11.19 -10.66 -9.20
CA ASN A 115 12.31 -9.79 -9.58
C ASN A 115 11.90 -8.62 -10.50
N SER A 116 10.76 -8.01 -10.25
CA SER A 116 10.18 -7.02 -11.17
C SER A 116 10.22 -5.58 -10.65
N PHE A 117 10.20 -5.40 -9.33
CA PHE A 117 10.07 -4.06 -8.73
C PHE A 117 11.26 -3.70 -7.85
N GLU A 118 11.63 -2.44 -7.86
CA GLU A 118 12.63 -1.88 -6.96
C GLU A 118 12.01 -1.32 -5.69
N LEU A 119 10.71 -1.03 -5.72
CA LEU A 119 9.94 -0.58 -4.57
C LEU A 119 8.56 -1.24 -4.56
N ILE A 120 8.16 -1.77 -3.40
CA ILE A 120 6.79 -2.20 -3.16
C ILE A 120 6.23 -1.38 -2.00
N LEU A 121 5.07 -0.77 -2.22
CA LEU A 121 4.26 -0.10 -1.21
C LEU A 121 3.05 -0.96 -0.86
N CYS A 122 2.71 -1.01 0.43
CA CYS A 122 1.47 -1.59 0.91
C CYS A 122 0.98 -0.79 2.13
N PHE A 123 -0.08 0.00 1.95
CA PHE A 123 -0.61 0.88 2.98
C PHE A 123 -2.05 0.54 3.34
N GLN A 124 -2.32 0.40 4.65
CA GLN A 124 -3.66 0.19 5.20
C GLN A 124 -4.38 -1.05 4.61
N TYR A 125 -3.63 -2.00 4.15
CA TYR A 125 -4.09 -3.28 3.61
C TYR A 125 -3.31 -4.43 4.26
N LEU A 126 -3.97 -5.55 4.52
CA LEU A 126 -3.35 -6.73 5.12
C LEU A 126 -3.86 -8.00 4.44
N GLN A 127 -2.98 -8.64 3.68
CA GLN A 127 -3.18 -9.96 3.09
C GLN A 127 -1.91 -10.78 3.27
N ARG A 128 -1.92 -11.67 4.26
CA ARG A 128 -0.75 -12.43 4.68
C ARG A 128 -0.23 -13.38 3.60
N SER A 129 -1.13 -13.90 2.74
CA SER A 129 -0.74 -14.77 1.62
C SER A 129 0.14 -14.07 0.58
N LEU A 130 0.15 -12.74 0.54
CA LEU A 130 0.99 -11.94 -0.36
C LEU A 130 2.43 -11.76 0.16
N PHE A 131 2.70 -11.95 1.44
CA PHE A 131 4.01 -11.62 2.03
C PHE A 131 5.16 -12.25 1.25
N ARG A 132 5.12 -13.56 1.04
CA ARG A 132 6.13 -14.28 0.26
C ARG A 132 6.20 -13.81 -1.20
N GLY A 133 5.05 -13.44 -1.78
CA GLY A 133 4.98 -12.87 -3.12
C GLY A 133 5.68 -11.52 -3.21
N MET A 134 5.50 -10.65 -2.20
CA MET A 134 6.18 -9.35 -2.12
C MET A 134 7.70 -9.51 -2.04
N GLU A 135 8.21 -10.41 -1.19
CA GLU A 135 9.66 -10.70 -1.10
C GLU A 135 10.25 -11.09 -2.46
N LYS A 136 9.57 -12.00 -3.17
CA LYS A 136 10.02 -12.50 -4.49
C LYS A 136 9.89 -11.46 -5.60
N ALA A 137 8.89 -10.58 -5.52
CA ALA A 137 8.62 -9.57 -6.54
C ALA A 137 9.63 -8.41 -6.49
N LEU A 138 10.26 -8.16 -5.35
CA LEU A 138 11.37 -7.23 -5.25
C LEU A 138 12.56 -7.73 -6.07
N ARG A 139 13.28 -6.82 -6.72
CA ARG A 139 14.63 -7.05 -7.24
C ARG A 139 15.63 -7.17 -6.10
N PRO A 140 16.79 -7.81 -6.29
CA PRO A 140 17.91 -7.64 -5.36
C PRO A 140 18.17 -6.14 -5.12
N GLY A 141 18.40 -5.74 -3.88
CA GLY A 141 18.51 -4.34 -3.49
C GLY A 141 17.21 -3.56 -3.38
N GLY A 142 16.08 -4.14 -3.78
CA GLY A 142 14.76 -3.49 -3.75
C GLY A 142 14.18 -3.33 -2.34
N PHE A 143 13.25 -2.42 -2.20
CA PHE A 143 12.68 -1.99 -0.90
C PHE A 143 11.19 -2.31 -0.78
N LEU A 144 10.78 -2.72 0.42
CA LEU A 144 9.40 -2.82 0.85
C LEU A 144 9.11 -1.74 1.89
N LEU A 145 8.10 -0.90 1.64
CA LEU A 145 7.53 -0.01 2.64
C LEU A 145 6.09 -0.44 2.92
N PHE A 146 5.89 -0.97 4.12
CA PHE A 146 4.62 -1.53 4.54
C PHE A 146 4.12 -0.83 5.80
N GLU A 147 2.87 -0.34 5.78
CA GLU A 147 2.23 0.24 6.95
C GLU A 147 0.77 -0.18 7.02
N THR A 148 0.37 -0.81 8.14
CA THR A 148 -1.03 -1.17 8.35
C THR A 148 -1.39 -1.22 9.83
N TYR A 149 -2.66 -1.50 10.12
CA TYR A 149 -3.22 -1.49 11.46
C TYR A 149 -2.84 -2.73 12.26
N THR A 150 -2.64 -2.53 13.56
CA THR A 150 -2.41 -3.59 14.55
C THR A 150 -3.64 -3.80 15.43
N ARG A 151 -3.66 -4.88 16.21
CA ARG A 151 -4.71 -5.16 17.19
C ARG A 151 -4.85 -4.07 18.24
N ALA A 152 -3.81 -3.26 18.47
CA ALA A 152 -3.91 -2.08 19.32
C ALA A 152 -4.93 -1.05 18.82
N GLN A 153 -5.36 -1.13 17.54
CA GLN A 153 -6.44 -0.31 16.97
C GLN A 153 -7.77 -0.49 17.69
N VAL A 154 -8.04 -1.68 18.21
CA VAL A 154 -9.31 -2.07 18.85
C VAL A 154 -9.12 -2.53 20.30
N ASP A 155 -7.99 -2.20 20.91
CA ASP A 155 -7.68 -2.53 22.29
C ASP A 155 -8.52 -1.66 23.24
N PRO A 156 -9.42 -2.25 24.07
CA PRO A 156 -10.26 -1.50 24.99
C PRO A 156 -9.47 -0.86 26.14
N ASP A 157 -8.28 -1.41 26.47
CA ASP A 157 -7.43 -0.92 27.55
C ASP A 157 -6.58 0.30 27.13
N ARG A 158 -6.79 0.78 25.92
CA ARG A 158 -6.11 2.02 25.45
C ARG A 158 -6.54 3.22 26.26
N VAL A 159 -5.56 3.98 26.69
CA VAL A 159 -5.78 5.24 27.41
C VAL A 159 -6.65 6.19 26.57
N GLY A 160 -7.78 6.63 27.14
CA GLY A 160 -8.70 7.58 26.51
C GLY A 160 -9.79 6.99 25.62
N VAL A 161 -9.86 5.65 25.46
CA VAL A 161 -10.95 4.99 24.76
C VAL A 161 -11.99 4.48 25.78
N THR A 162 -13.11 5.18 25.91
CA THR A 162 -14.18 4.84 26.84
C THR A 162 -15.40 4.22 26.16
N HIS A 163 -15.57 4.47 24.86
CA HIS A 163 -16.68 3.96 24.05
C HIS A 163 -16.21 3.51 22.68
N ARG A 164 -16.98 2.60 22.03
CA ARG A 164 -16.66 2.10 20.67
C ARG A 164 -16.50 3.22 19.64
N LYS A 165 -17.22 4.33 19.77
CA LYS A 165 -17.09 5.53 18.92
C LYS A 165 -15.75 6.26 19.07
N ASP A 166 -15.02 5.99 20.16
CA ASP A 166 -13.75 6.63 20.45
C ASP A 166 -12.58 5.89 19.77
N PHE A 167 -12.84 4.69 19.19
CA PHE A 167 -11.84 4.02 18.38
C PHE A 167 -11.53 4.80 17.11
N PRO A 168 -10.25 4.91 16.73
CA PRO A 168 -9.86 5.56 15.49
C PRO A 168 -10.53 4.93 14.27
N SER A 169 -10.68 5.70 13.20
CA SER A 169 -11.12 5.17 11.90
C SER A 169 -10.19 4.07 11.41
N GLY A 170 -10.73 2.98 10.86
CA GLY A 170 -9.96 1.85 10.37
C GLY A 170 -10.67 0.52 10.60
N PRO A 171 -10.05 -0.62 10.26
CA PRO A 171 -10.63 -1.93 10.45
C PRO A 171 -10.77 -2.25 11.94
N HIS A 172 -11.89 -2.92 12.29
CA HIS A 172 -12.15 -3.44 13.63
C HIS A 172 -12.14 -4.98 13.66
N ASN A 173 -12.15 -5.62 12.50
CA ASN A 173 -12.07 -7.07 12.40
C ASN A 173 -10.61 -7.53 12.64
N PRO A 174 -10.36 -8.41 13.64
CA PRO A 174 -9.01 -8.87 13.97
C PRO A 174 -8.25 -9.53 12.81
N ASN A 175 -8.94 -10.09 11.82
CA ASN A 175 -8.31 -10.69 10.65
C ASN A 175 -7.56 -9.68 9.78
N TYR A 176 -7.96 -8.41 9.84
CA TYR A 176 -7.32 -7.29 9.13
C TYR A 176 -6.38 -6.48 10.02
N LEU A 177 -6.03 -7.02 11.19
CA LEU A 177 -5.14 -6.40 12.15
C LEU A 177 -3.94 -7.30 12.41
N LEU A 178 -2.76 -6.72 12.42
CA LEU A 178 -1.53 -7.41 12.80
C LEU A 178 -1.52 -7.72 14.31
N ALA A 179 -1.00 -8.87 14.69
CA ALA A 179 -0.58 -9.10 16.06
C ALA A 179 0.62 -8.20 16.41
N ALA A 180 0.86 -7.99 17.72
CA ALA A 180 2.03 -7.22 18.16
C ALA A 180 3.33 -7.87 17.64
N GLY A 181 4.17 -7.10 17.01
CA GLY A 181 5.44 -7.56 16.45
C GLY A 181 5.34 -8.42 15.18
N GLU A 182 4.13 -8.74 14.70
CA GLU A 182 3.95 -9.62 13.52
C GLU A 182 4.65 -9.09 12.27
N LEU A 183 4.50 -7.79 11.98
CA LEU A 183 5.09 -7.21 10.78
C LEU A 183 6.62 -7.28 10.78
N ARG A 184 7.24 -7.23 11.95
CA ARG A 184 8.70 -7.32 12.11
C ARG A 184 9.27 -8.66 11.64
N THR A 185 8.50 -9.73 11.75
CA THR A 185 8.92 -11.09 11.41
C THR A 185 8.26 -11.63 10.14
N ALA A 186 7.40 -10.83 9.51
CA ALA A 186 6.59 -11.25 8.36
C ALA A 186 7.41 -11.48 7.08
N PHE A 187 8.59 -10.87 6.98
CA PHE A 187 9.45 -10.89 5.79
C PHE A 187 10.86 -11.40 6.14
N PRO A 188 11.03 -12.70 6.40
CA PRO A 188 12.27 -13.26 6.94
C PRO A 188 13.47 -13.20 5.98
N THR A 189 13.23 -13.01 4.67
CA THR A 189 14.30 -12.89 3.66
C THR A 189 14.74 -11.45 3.41
N LEU A 190 14.06 -10.47 4.02
CA LEU A 190 14.40 -9.06 3.90
C LEU A 190 15.18 -8.56 5.11
N GLU A 191 16.11 -7.65 4.87
CA GLU A 191 16.78 -6.89 5.91
C GLU A 191 15.87 -5.78 6.42
N THR A 192 15.56 -5.77 7.71
CA THR A 192 14.78 -4.70 8.35
C THR A 192 15.66 -3.47 8.54
N LEU A 193 15.35 -2.37 7.85
CA LEU A 193 16.04 -1.09 8.00
C LEU A 193 15.37 -0.19 9.04
N PHE A 194 14.04 -0.24 9.10
CA PHE A 194 13.25 0.50 10.07
C PHE A 194 12.00 -0.29 10.45
N TYR A 195 11.69 -0.28 11.73
CA TYR A 195 10.43 -0.83 12.26
C TYR A 195 9.89 0.06 13.37
N ARG A 196 8.60 0.35 13.31
CA ARG A 196 7.89 1.11 14.35
C ARG A 196 6.51 0.50 14.57
N GLU A 197 6.11 0.40 15.82
CA GLU A 197 4.75 0.03 16.20
C GLU A 197 4.19 1.08 17.16
N LEU A 198 3.16 1.79 16.72
CA LEU A 198 2.47 2.81 17.51
C LEU A 198 1.24 2.21 18.16
N ARG A 199 1.09 2.47 19.47
CA ARG A 199 -0.07 2.06 20.25
C ARG A 199 -0.96 3.23 20.65
N ALA A 200 -0.44 4.45 20.68
CA ALA A 200 -1.18 5.67 20.93
C ALA A 200 -1.82 6.20 19.65
N GLY A 201 -3.01 6.80 19.72
CA GLY A 201 -3.74 7.24 18.54
C GLY A 201 -4.24 6.06 17.70
N LYS A 202 -3.76 5.89 16.48
CA LYS A 202 -4.03 4.70 15.64
C LYS A 202 -3.03 3.61 16.00
N GLY A 203 -3.50 2.37 16.21
CA GLY A 203 -2.62 1.20 16.33
C GLY A 203 -2.06 0.89 14.94
N ILE A 204 -0.80 1.23 14.69
CA ILE A 204 -0.16 1.10 13.37
C ILE A 204 1.21 0.46 13.55
N ALA A 205 1.55 -0.47 12.65
CA ALA A 205 2.91 -0.96 12.48
C ALA A 205 3.44 -0.53 11.11
N THR A 206 4.69 -0.07 11.09
CA THR A 206 5.41 0.38 9.91
C THR A 206 6.71 -0.41 9.77
N LEU A 207 7.00 -0.89 8.57
CA LEU A 207 8.23 -1.60 8.22
C LEU A 207 8.82 -0.99 6.94
N LEU A 208 10.09 -0.59 6.99
CA LEU A 208 10.94 -0.42 5.82
C LEU A 208 11.96 -1.55 5.82
N ALA A 209 11.95 -2.36 4.78
CA ALA A 209 12.87 -3.47 4.63
C ALA A 209 13.48 -3.50 3.23
N ARG A 210 14.65 -4.11 3.09
CA ARG A 210 15.40 -4.21 1.84
C ARG A 210 15.67 -5.67 1.51
N ARG A 211 15.49 -6.05 0.26
CA ARG A 211 15.98 -7.34 -0.22
C ARG A 211 17.50 -7.28 -0.37
N PRO A 212 18.26 -8.19 0.24
CA PRO A 212 19.73 -8.22 0.09
C PRO A 212 20.16 -8.29 -1.38
N ASP A 213 21.29 -7.69 -1.68
CA ASP A 213 22.00 -7.91 -2.95
C ASP A 213 22.62 -9.32 -2.87
N LEU A 214 22.30 -10.17 -3.82
CA LEU A 214 22.94 -11.48 -3.95
C LEU A 214 24.23 -11.38 -4.75
#